data_3a0c2da8f06426cd5a0e36c528803fd3
#
_entry.id   3a0c2da8f06426cd5a0e36c528803fd3
#
_cell.length_a   1.000
_cell.length_b   1.000
_cell.length_c   1.000
_cell.angle_alpha   90.00
_cell.angle_beta   90.00
_cell.angle_gamma   90.00
#
_symmetry.space_group_name_H-M   'P 1'
#
loop_
_entity.id
_entity.type
_entity.pdbx_description
1 polymer ?
#
loop_
_entity_poly.entity_id
_entity_poly.type
_entity_poly.pdbx_seq_one_letter_code
_entity_poly.pdbx_strand_id
1 'polypeptide(L)'
;MLLTIIYASGQKGYVNIMNSNYTIPLTKIIEEFQFEVLYAPENIDSVTIGTSDLIRPGLQMAEFYDYFDPHRIQIMGKMEITFLDELSVADRQQRLRKYFATRFPALIISRGLQIFPEMIEYAEEFGVTLLRTEDSTSASMSALISYLNVQIAPRRTRHGVLVEVYGEGILILGESGVGKSEAAIELVKRGHRLVADDAVEIKRVSNHTLVGSSPDIIRHFVELRGIGIIDVKNIFGMGAVKDTEGINMIIHLEQWQDGKQYDRLGMVDEYTNIMGINIPSLTIPVKPGRNLAIIIEVAAMNNRQKRMGYNAAVELNNRLMNQLSEQLNG
;
A
#
# COMPACT_ATOMS: atom_id res chain seq x y z
N MET A 1 -16.21 6.18 -17.27
CA MET A 1 -16.42 5.78 -18.69
C MET A 1 -15.22 5.08 -19.31
N LEU A 2 -13.98 5.40 -18.99
CA LEU A 2 -12.79 4.64 -19.45
C LEU A 2 -12.80 3.17 -19.02
N LEU A 3 -13.25 2.84 -17.81
CA LEU A 3 -13.46 1.47 -17.37
C LEU A 3 -14.66 0.79 -18.05
N THR A 4 -15.66 1.53 -18.53
CA THR A 4 -16.82 0.97 -19.25
C THR A 4 -16.44 0.51 -20.66
N ILE A 5 -15.41 1.06 -21.27
CA ILE A 5 -14.90 0.62 -22.57
C ILE A 5 -14.12 -0.70 -22.47
N ILE A 6 -13.51 -0.96 -21.30
CA ILE A 6 -12.74 -2.20 -21.05
C ILE A 6 -13.65 -3.36 -20.60
N TYR A 7 -14.83 -3.07 -20.03
CA TYR A 7 -15.82 -4.08 -19.62
C TYR A 7 -17.05 -4.06 -20.53
N ALA A 8 -16.88 -4.48 -21.78
CA ALA A 8 -17.98 -4.77 -22.73
C ALA A 8 -18.70 -6.07 -22.36
N SER A 9 -19.20 -6.22 -21.14
CA SER A 9 -20.18 -7.23 -20.76
C SER A 9 -21.05 -6.67 -19.64
N GLY A 10 -22.26 -6.26 -20.03
CA GLY A 10 -23.26 -5.51 -19.26
C GLY A 10 -23.71 -6.14 -17.95
N GLN A 11 -22.91 -6.08 -16.92
CA GLN A 11 -23.38 -6.17 -15.54
C GLN A 11 -22.67 -5.10 -14.70
N LYS A 12 -23.46 -4.14 -14.17
CA LYS A 12 -23.08 -3.30 -13.06
C LYS A 12 -22.89 -4.19 -11.82
N GLY A 13 -21.78 -4.85 -11.72
CA GLY A 13 -21.41 -5.69 -10.58
C GLY A 13 -20.13 -5.12 -9.97
N TYR A 14 -20.21 -4.71 -8.71
CA TYR A 14 -19.02 -4.53 -7.90
C TYR A 14 -18.29 -5.86 -7.87
N VAL A 15 -17.13 -5.96 -8.51
CA VAL A 15 -16.27 -7.12 -8.39
C VAL A 15 -15.71 -7.10 -6.96
N ASN A 16 -16.41 -7.78 -6.06
CA ASN A 16 -15.91 -8.14 -4.75
C ASN A 16 -14.84 -9.20 -4.94
N ILE A 17 -13.62 -8.82 -5.28
CA ILE A 17 -12.46 -9.68 -5.18
C ILE A 17 -12.03 -9.66 -3.71
N MET A 18 -12.82 -10.31 -2.85
CA MET A 18 -12.36 -10.75 -1.55
C MET A 18 -11.73 -12.13 -1.74
N ASN A 19 -10.46 -12.27 -1.34
CA ASN A 19 -9.63 -13.49 -1.32
C ASN A 19 -8.94 -13.88 -2.64
N SER A 20 -8.21 -12.97 -3.26
CA SER A 20 -7.03 -13.38 -4.01
C SER A 20 -5.81 -13.17 -3.11
N ASN A 21 -5.14 -14.23 -2.69
CA ASN A 21 -3.79 -14.12 -2.14
C ASN A 21 -2.92 -13.57 -3.26
N TYR A 22 -2.58 -12.29 -3.18
CA TYR A 22 -1.68 -11.67 -4.15
C TYR A 22 -0.29 -12.27 -3.95
N THR A 23 0.32 -12.68 -5.04
CA THR A 23 1.68 -13.22 -5.06
C THR A 23 2.55 -12.39 -5.98
N ILE A 24 3.85 -12.44 -5.76
CA ILE A 24 4.84 -11.83 -6.64
C ILE A 24 5.80 -12.90 -7.15
N PRO A 25 6.15 -12.93 -8.46
CA PRO A 25 7.20 -13.80 -8.97
C PRO A 25 8.53 -13.56 -8.26
N LEU A 26 9.26 -14.64 -7.94
CA LEU A 26 10.57 -14.56 -7.30
C LEU A 26 11.57 -13.79 -8.18
N THR A 27 11.46 -13.92 -9.50
CA THR A 27 12.30 -13.19 -10.47
C THR A 27 12.22 -11.68 -10.30
N LYS A 28 11.04 -11.11 -10.02
CA LYS A 28 10.90 -9.67 -9.74
C LYS A 28 11.59 -9.24 -8.45
N ILE A 29 11.61 -10.12 -7.45
CA ILE A 29 12.33 -9.85 -6.19
C ILE A 29 13.84 -9.85 -6.45
N ILE A 30 14.33 -10.82 -7.25
CA ILE A 30 15.75 -10.90 -7.63
C ILE A 30 16.19 -9.64 -8.38
N GLU A 31 15.40 -9.18 -9.35
CA GLU A 31 15.67 -7.97 -10.12
C GLU A 31 15.67 -6.71 -9.24
N GLU A 32 14.66 -6.53 -8.40
CA GLU A 32 14.50 -5.35 -7.53
C GLU A 32 15.67 -5.19 -6.55
N PHE A 33 16.09 -6.30 -5.93
CA PHE A 33 17.17 -6.30 -4.95
C PHE A 33 18.56 -6.59 -5.54
N GLN A 34 18.62 -6.82 -6.85
CA GLN A 34 19.86 -7.13 -7.57
C GLN A 34 20.66 -8.27 -6.91
N PHE A 35 19.94 -9.31 -6.46
CA PHE A 35 20.58 -10.47 -5.85
C PHE A 35 21.45 -11.20 -6.85
N GLU A 36 22.65 -11.59 -6.41
CA GLU A 36 23.48 -12.52 -7.15
C GLU A 36 22.83 -13.91 -7.14
N VAL A 37 22.60 -14.47 -8.32
CA VAL A 37 22.02 -15.80 -8.47
C VAL A 37 23.14 -16.83 -8.49
N LEU A 38 23.25 -17.64 -7.43
CA LEU A 38 24.22 -18.73 -7.33
C LEU A 38 23.69 -20.01 -7.97
N TYR A 39 22.38 -20.25 -7.84
CA TYR A 39 21.64 -21.30 -8.53
C TYR A 39 20.17 -20.90 -8.69
N ALA A 40 19.61 -21.22 -9.81
CA ALA A 40 18.18 -21.09 -10.10
C ALA A 40 17.66 -22.31 -10.87
N PRO A 41 16.52 -22.91 -10.49
CA PRO A 41 15.90 -24.00 -11.24
C PRO A 41 15.30 -23.48 -12.55
N GLU A 42 15.14 -24.36 -13.55
CA GLU A 42 14.58 -23.99 -14.86
C GLU A 42 13.17 -23.37 -14.76
N ASN A 43 12.39 -23.75 -13.76
CA ASN A 43 11.03 -23.27 -13.54
C ASN A 43 10.94 -22.04 -12.61
N ILE A 44 12.03 -21.28 -12.42
CA ILE A 44 12.08 -20.13 -11.51
C ILE A 44 10.96 -19.10 -11.77
N ASP A 45 10.55 -18.93 -13.03
CA ASP A 45 9.48 -18.00 -13.42
C ASP A 45 8.10 -18.39 -12.84
N SER A 46 7.93 -19.65 -12.47
CA SER A 46 6.71 -20.14 -11.82
C SER A 46 6.72 -20.02 -10.31
N VAL A 47 7.88 -19.72 -9.70
CA VAL A 47 8.02 -19.56 -8.25
C VAL A 47 7.44 -18.23 -7.83
N THR A 48 6.42 -18.27 -6.97
CA THR A 48 5.73 -17.06 -6.47
C THR A 48 5.77 -16.99 -4.94
N ILE A 49 5.89 -15.77 -4.43
CA ILE A 49 5.91 -15.47 -3.00
C ILE A 49 4.58 -14.82 -2.61
N GLY A 50 3.89 -15.42 -1.62
CA GLY A 50 2.59 -14.97 -1.12
C GLY A 50 2.60 -14.49 0.34
N THR A 51 3.76 -14.40 0.96
CA THR A 51 3.91 -13.90 2.35
C THR A 51 5.09 -12.95 2.47
N SER A 52 4.98 -11.97 3.34
CA SER A 52 6.10 -11.07 3.69
C SER A 52 6.96 -11.59 4.83
N ASP A 53 6.55 -12.71 5.46
CA ASP A 53 7.32 -13.31 6.53
C ASP A 53 8.57 -14.01 5.97
N LEU A 54 9.69 -13.78 6.63
CA LEU A 54 10.97 -14.39 6.31
C LEU A 54 11.42 -15.29 7.47
N ILE A 55 12.20 -16.30 7.18
CA ILE A 55 12.77 -17.19 8.21
C ILE A 55 14.30 -17.10 8.21
N ARG A 56 14.87 -17.03 9.42
CA ARG A 56 16.27 -17.35 9.69
C ARG A 56 16.34 -18.78 10.22
N PRO A 57 16.92 -19.73 9.48
CA PRO A 57 16.79 -21.15 9.76
C PRO A 57 17.73 -21.67 10.87
N GLY A 58 18.02 -20.85 11.88
CA GLY A 58 18.93 -21.24 12.98
C GLY A 58 18.48 -22.52 13.73
N LEU A 59 17.17 -22.63 14.03
CA LEU A 59 16.62 -23.83 14.68
C LEU A 59 16.61 -25.05 13.74
N GLN A 60 16.36 -24.83 12.44
CA GLN A 60 16.37 -25.90 11.44
C GLN A 60 17.79 -26.49 11.28
N MET A 61 18.81 -25.64 11.41
CA MET A 61 20.22 -26.12 11.44
C MET A 61 20.51 -26.97 12.70
N ALA A 62 19.77 -26.76 13.78
CA ALA A 62 19.79 -27.61 14.96
C ALA A 62 18.78 -28.78 14.91
N GLU A 63 18.22 -29.06 13.72
CA GLU A 63 17.25 -30.16 13.46
C GLU A 63 15.87 -30.00 14.08
N PHE A 64 15.50 -28.82 14.55
CA PHE A 64 14.18 -28.50 15.04
C PHE A 64 13.29 -27.92 13.96
N TYR A 65 12.22 -28.62 13.55
CA TYR A 65 11.34 -28.26 12.44
C TYR A 65 9.89 -28.02 12.87
N ASP A 66 9.57 -28.10 14.17
CA ASP A 66 8.22 -27.82 14.64
C ASP A 66 7.83 -26.38 14.28
N TYR A 67 6.66 -26.21 13.67
CA TYR A 67 6.13 -24.94 13.18
C TYR A 67 6.96 -24.26 12.06
N PHE A 68 7.86 -25.00 11.42
CA PHE A 68 8.58 -24.50 10.26
C PHE A 68 7.64 -24.39 9.06
N ASP A 69 7.61 -23.20 8.43
CA ASP A 69 6.84 -22.93 7.23
C ASP A 69 7.77 -22.88 6.01
N PRO A 70 7.77 -23.89 5.15
CA PRO A 70 8.65 -23.93 3.99
C PRO A 70 8.25 -22.94 2.87
N HIS A 71 7.07 -22.33 2.93
CA HIS A 71 6.63 -21.38 1.87
C HIS A 71 7.27 -19.99 1.97
N ARG A 72 8.08 -19.76 2.98
CA ARG A 72 8.73 -18.47 3.23
C ARG A 72 10.14 -18.43 2.63
N ILE A 73 10.56 -17.24 2.17
CA ILE A 73 11.95 -17.00 1.81
C ILE A 73 12.82 -17.16 3.06
N GLN A 74 13.91 -17.89 2.90
CA GLN A 74 14.89 -18.13 3.95
C GLN A 74 16.07 -17.18 3.80
N ILE A 75 16.66 -16.73 4.92
CA ILE A 75 17.87 -15.89 4.90
C ILE A 75 18.86 -16.35 5.95
N MET A 76 20.07 -16.64 5.54
CA MET A 76 21.21 -17.00 6.40
C MET A 76 22.20 -15.86 6.50
N GLY A 77 22.71 -15.66 7.70
CA GLY A 77 23.77 -14.71 7.99
C GLY A 77 24.98 -15.36 8.65
N LYS A 78 25.80 -14.53 9.29
CA LYS A 78 27.04 -14.98 9.91
C LYS A 78 26.83 -16.07 10.96
N MET A 79 25.73 -15.98 11.75
CA MET A 79 25.48 -16.95 12.83
C MET A 79 25.24 -18.36 12.27
N GLU A 80 24.36 -18.46 11.26
CA GLU A 80 23.99 -19.75 10.67
C GLU A 80 25.18 -20.38 9.93
N ILE A 81 25.94 -19.56 9.16
CA ILE A 81 27.13 -20.04 8.43
C ILE A 81 28.24 -20.46 9.40
N THR A 82 28.53 -19.69 10.46
CA THR A 82 29.54 -20.07 11.47
C THR A 82 29.14 -21.37 12.19
N PHE A 83 27.85 -21.49 12.56
CA PHE A 83 27.35 -22.73 13.18
C PHE A 83 27.56 -23.95 12.27
N LEU A 84 27.27 -23.82 10.98
CA LEU A 84 27.48 -24.89 9.99
C LEU A 84 28.98 -25.21 9.79
N ASP A 85 29.85 -24.21 9.90
CA ASP A 85 31.29 -24.37 9.75
C ASP A 85 31.94 -25.14 10.92
N GLU A 86 31.34 -25.02 12.13
CA GLU A 86 31.77 -25.73 13.32
C GLU A 86 31.37 -27.21 13.32
N LEU A 87 30.44 -27.63 12.44
CA LEU A 87 30.02 -29.03 12.34
C LEU A 87 31.05 -29.87 11.57
N SER A 88 31.05 -31.18 11.84
CA SER A 88 31.74 -32.13 10.97
C SER A 88 31.14 -32.06 9.54
N VAL A 89 31.93 -32.36 8.52
CA VAL A 89 31.44 -32.36 7.13
C VAL A 89 30.22 -33.28 6.97
N ALA A 90 30.24 -34.44 7.59
CA ALA A 90 29.11 -35.39 7.51
C ALA A 90 27.84 -34.86 8.17
N ASP A 91 27.95 -34.25 9.37
CA ASP A 91 26.79 -33.67 10.06
C ASP A 91 26.24 -32.46 9.30
N ARG A 92 27.12 -31.60 8.77
CA ARG A 92 26.71 -30.45 7.96
C ARG A 92 25.96 -30.89 6.72
N GLN A 93 26.50 -31.89 5.98
CA GLN A 93 25.85 -32.44 4.79
C GLN A 93 24.48 -33.02 5.12
N GLN A 94 24.37 -33.81 6.17
CA GLN A 94 23.09 -34.39 6.60
C GLN A 94 22.05 -33.31 6.93
N ARG A 95 22.43 -32.27 7.70
CA ARG A 95 21.52 -31.20 8.10
C ARG A 95 21.11 -30.33 6.92
N LEU A 96 22.06 -29.93 6.07
CA LEU A 96 21.77 -29.15 4.87
C LEU A 96 20.87 -29.91 3.92
N ARG A 97 21.13 -31.22 3.67
CA ARG A 97 20.28 -32.02 2.79
C ARG A 97 18.84 -32.13 3.31
N LYS A 98 18.67 -32.39 4.62
CA LYS A 98 17.36 -32.42 5.27
C LYS A 98 16.63 -31.07 5.16
N TYR A 99 17.36 -29.97 5.31
CA TYR A 99 16.83 -28.63 5.19
C TYR A 99 16.38 -28.31 3.76
N PHE A 100 17.22 -28.53 2.75
CA PHE A 100 16.86 -28.30 1.35
C PHE A 100 15.72 -29.22 0.87
N ALA A 101 15.61 -30.42 1.42
CA ALA A 101 14.49 -31.34 1.13
C ALA A 101 13.10 -30.77 1.50
N THR A 102 13.02 -29.72 2.31
CA THR A 102 11.77 -29.01 2.60
C THR A 102 11.27 -28.13 1.45
N ARG A 103 12.10 -27.91 0.41
CA ARG A 103 11.77 -27.23 -0.86
C ARG A 103 11.18 -25.83 -0.67
N PHE A 104 11.81 -24.99 0.09
CA PHE A 104 11.46 -23.57 0.21
C PHE A 104 11.77 -22.79 -1.08
N PRO A 105 11.13 -21.63 -1.34
CA PRO A 105 11.24 -20.92 -2.60
C PRO A 105 12.64 -20.34 -2.89
N ALA A 106 13.31 -19.83 -1.87
CA ALA A 106 14.66 -19.28 -2.01
C ALA A 106 15.41 -19.25 -0.67
N LEU A 107 16.74 -19.44 -0.74
CA LEU A 107 17.69 -19.15 0.32
C LEU A 107 18.58 -17.99 -0.09
N ILE A 108 18.63 -16.95 0.74
CA ILE A 108 19.48 -15.77 0.55
C ILE A 108 20.64 -15.83 1.54
N ILE A 109 21.87 -15.81 1.05
CA ILE A 109 23.07 -15.69 1.86
C ILE A 109 23.48 -14.22 1.92
N SER A 110 23.44 -13.64 3.12
CA SER A 110 23.74 -12.22 3.35
C SER A 110 25.23 -11.97 3.59
N ARG A 111 25.67 -10.68 3.50
CA ARG A 111 27.03 -10.21 3.78
C ARG A 111 28.10 -10.75 2.83
N GLY A 112 27.75 -11.13 1.62
CA GLY A 112 28.70 -11.70 0.66
C GLY A 112 29.42 -12.97 1.18
N LEU A 113 28.83 -13.66 2.20
CA LEU A 113 29.46 -14.83 2.82
C LEU A 113 29.68 -15.95 1.81
N GLN A 114 30.78 -16.67 1.99
CA GLN A 114 31.05 -17.86 1.21
C GLN A 114 30.05 -18.96 1.60
N ILE A 115 29.68 -19.75 0.60
CA ILE A 115 28.77 -20.88 0.75
C ILE A 115 29.56 -22.19 0.77
N PHE A 116 28.98 -23.21 1.37
CA PHE A 116 29.51 -24.56 1.29
C PHE A 116 29.16 -25.18 -0.08
N PRO A 117 30.07 -25.93 -0.72
CA PRO A 117 29.81 -26.56 -2.03
C PRO A 117 28.53 -27.40 -2.05
N GLU A 118 28.23 -28.11 -0.97
CA GLU A 118 27.04 -28.91 -0.81
C GLU A 118 25.73 -28.10 -0.84
N MET A 119 25.77 -26.80 -0.60
CA MET A 119 24.59 -25.94 -0.74
C MET A 119 24.14 -25.80 -2.17
N ILE A 120 25.09 -25.71 -3.13
CA ILE A 120 24.78 -25.68 -4.57
C ILE A 120 24.23 -27.04 -5.00
N GLU A 121 24.90 -28.13 -4.58
CA GLU A 121 24.49 -29.50 -4.90
C GLU A 121 23.05 -29.77 -4.44
N TYR A 122 22.69 -29.41 -3.20
CA TYR A 122 21.34 -29.62 -2.69
C TYR A 122 20.32 -28.61 -3.25
N ALA A 123 20.73 -27.40 -3.55
CA ALA A 123 19.87 -26.45 -4.27
C ALA A 123 19.44 -27.03 -5.63
N GLU A 124 20.37 -27.66 -6.35
CA GLU A 124 20.13 -28.34 -7.61
C GLU A 124 19.29 -29.60 -7.44
N GLU A 125 19.62 -30.49 -6.48
CA GLU A 125 18.87 -31.73 -6.19
C GLU A 125 17.39 -31.44 -5.86
N PHE A 126 17.09 -30.40 -5.09
CA PHE A 126 15.73 -30.12 -4.59
C PHE A 126 15.01 -28.97 -5.33
N GLY A 127 15.67 -28.33 -6.30
CA GLY A 127 15.10 -27.24 -7.09
C GLY A 127 14.86 -25.96 -6.28
N VAL A 128 15.77 -25.63 -5.35
CA VAL A 128 15.66 -24.46 -4.46
C VAL A 128 16.54 -23.33 -5.01
N THR A 129 15.99 -22.12 -5.17
CA THR A 129 16.78 -20.97 -5.61
C THR A 129 17.79 -20.54 -4.55
N LEU A 130 19.07 -20.40 -4.90
CA LEU A 130 20.15 -19.95 -4.02
C LEU A 130 20.65 -18.60 -4.47
N LEU A 131 20.56 -17.61 -3.57
CA LEU A 131 20.87 -16.20 -3.82
C LEU A 131 21.94 -15.69 -2.85
N ARG A 132 22.65 -14.61 -3.23
CA ARG A 132 23.58 -13.92 -2.34
C ARG A 132 23.41 -12.41 -2.43
N THR A 133 23.70 -11.72 -1.31
CA THR A 133 23.74 -10.26 -1.24
C THR A 133 24.87 -9.78 -0.33
N GLU A 134 25.45 -8.62 -0.65
CA GLU A 134 26.46 -7.95 0.18
C GLU A 134 25.85 -7.31 1.43
N ASP A 135 24.54 -7.06 1.44
CA ASP A 135 23.83 -6.43 2.54
C ASP A 135 23.88 -7.25 3.83
N SER A 136 23.75 -6.55 4.95
CA SER A 136 23.59 -7.22 6.24
C SER A 136 22.24 -7.94 6.32
N THR A 137 22.19 -9.06 7.08
CA THR A 137 20.95 -9.85 7.25
C THR A 137 19.75 -8.99 7.69
N SER A 138 19.98 -8.07 8.63
CA SER A 138 18.90 -7.21 9.15
C SER A 138 18.43 -6.19 8.10
N ALA A 139 19.33 -5.61 7.32
CA ALA A 139 18.99 -4.67 6.25
C ALA A 139 18.18 -5.38 5.15
N SER A 140 18.68 -6.53 4.66
CA SER A 140 17.97 -7.33 3.65
C SER A 140 16.59 -7.77 4.11
N MET A 141 16.46 -8.26 5.36
CA MET A 141 15.16 -8.66 5.92
C MET A 141 14.20 -7.47 5.98
N SER A 142 14.63 -6.32 6.51
CA SER A 142 13.78 -5.14 6.64
C SER A 142 13.31 -4.64 5.27
N ALA A 143 14.21 -4.57 4.29
CA ALA A 143 13.90 -4.13 2.94
C ALA A 143 12.94 -5.10 2.23
N LEU A 144 13.20 -6.42 2.31
CA LEU A 144 12.34 -7.46 1.74
C LEU A 144 10.94 -7.44 2.34
N ILE A 145 10.83 -7.39 3.68
CA ILE A 145 9.53 -7.34 4.37
C ILE A 145 8.75 -6.11 3.93
N SER A 146 9.40 -4.94 3.88
CA SER A 146 8.76 -3.69 3.45
C SER A 146 8.27 -3.77 2.00
N TYR A 147 9.09 -4.29 1.10
CA TYR A 147 8.75 -4.49 -0.30
C TYR A 147 7.59 -5.48 -0.48
N LEU A 148 7.70 -6.66 0.13
CA LEU A 148 6.69 -7.71 0.04
C LEU A 148 5.34 -7.25 0.60
N ASN A 149 5.32 -6.53 1.74
CA ASN A 149 4.10 -5.97 2.31
C ASN A 149 3.34 -5.08 1.31
N VAL A 150 4.03 -4.35 0.46
CA VAL A 150 3.41 -3.53 -0.60
C VAL A 150 2.95 -4.37 -1.79
N GLN A 151 3.79 -5.32 -2.23
CA GLN A 151 3.54 -6.11 -3.44
C GLN A 151 2.39 -7.11 -3.28
N ILE A 152 2.33 -7.80 -2.14
CA ILE A 152 1.30 -8.80 -1.84
C ILE A 152 0.09 -8.22 -1.08
N ALA A 153 0.08 -6.90 -0.82
CA ALA A 153 -0.99 -6.23 -0.11
C ALA A 153 -2.36 -6.54 -0.70
N PRO A 154 -3.35 -6.90 0.12
CA PRO A 154 -4.73 -6.94 -0.32
C PRO A 154 -5.12 -5.60 -0.95
N ARG A 155 -5.78 -5.66 -2.11
CA ARG A 155 -6.12 -4.44 -2.86
C ARG A 155 -7.59 -4.44 -3.28
N ARG A 156 -8.14 -3.23 -3.43
CA ARG A 156 -9.51 -3.01 -3.88
C ARG A 156 -9.56 -1.76 -4.75
N THR A 157 -10.20 -1.85 -5.91
CA THR A 157 -10.44 -0.68 -6.75
C THR A 157 -11.74 0.02 -6.33
N ARG A 158 -11.69 1.35 -6.25
CA ARG A 158 -12.84 2.22 -5.98
C ARG A 158 -12.96 3.25 -7.10
N HIS A 159 -14.20 3.50 -7.54
CA HIS A 159 -14.47 4.65 -8.40
C HIS A 159 -14.37 5.93 -7.57
N GLY A 160 -13.49 6.83 -7.97
CA GLY A 160 -13.19 8.06 -7.25
C GLY A 160 -11.96 8.76 -7.77
N VAL A 161 -11.54 9.78 -7.06
CA VAL A 161 -10.35 10.58 -7.34
C VAL A 161 -9.45 10.59 -6.11
N LEU A 162 -8.16 10.39 -6.28
CA LEU A 162 -7.17 10.54 -5.23
C LEU A 162 -6.24 11.69 -5.55
N VAL A 163 -6.16 12.65 -4.65
CA VAL A 163 -5.27 13.83 -4.75
C VAL A 163 -4.45 13.96 -3.47
N GLU A 164 -3.24 14.46 -3.60
CA GLU A 164 -2.45 14.90 -2.45
C GLU A 164 -2.62 16.41 -2.28
N VAL A 165 -3.09 16.81 -1.09
CA VAL A 165 -3.38 18.20 -0.73
C VAL A 165 -2.62 18.56 0.55
N TYR A 166 -1.61 19.42 0.45
CA TYR A 166 -0.72 19.79 1.56
C TYR A 166 -0.06 18.61 2.29
N GLY A 167 0.26 17.54 1.55
CA GLY A 167 0.83 16.31 2.12
C GLY A 167 -0.18 15.35 2.74
N GLU A 168 -1.48 15.58 2.58
CA GLU A 168 -2.56 14.67 2.97
C GLU A 168 -3.18 14.03 1.72
N GLY A 169 -3.27 12.70 1.68
CA GLY A 169 -3.98 11.99 0.62
C GLY A 169 -5.49 12.02 0.85
N ILE A 170 -6.19 12.67 -0.06
CA ILE A 170 -7.65 12.84 0.00
C ILE A 170 -8.31 11.98 -1.08
N LEU A 171 -9.07 10.97 -0.64
CA LEU A 171 -9.90 10.16 -1.52
C LEU A 171 -11.29 10.80 -1.68
N ILE A 172 -11.57 11.30 -2.88
CA ILE A 172 -12.84 11.95 -3.22
C ILE A 172 -13.77 10.93 -3.85
N LEU A 173 -14.89 10.66 -3.21
CA LEU A 173 -15.92 9.74 -3.63
C LEU A 173 -17.21 10.52 -3.95
N GLY A 174 -18.11 9.93 -4.72
CA GLY A 174 -19.42 10.51 -5.06
C GLY A 174 -19.90 9.99 -6.40
N GLU A 175 -21.15 10.31 -6.73
CA GLU A 175 -21.78 9.89 -7.99
C GLU A 175 -21.02 10.41 -9.21
N SER A 176 -21.23 9.73 -10.35
CA SER A 176 -20.68 10.21 -11.63
C SER A 176 -21.27 11.57 -11.97
N GLY A 177 -20.41 12.53 -12.35
CA GLY A 177 -20.82 13.88 -12.73
C GLY A 177 -21.04 14.85 -11.56
N VAL A 178 -20.68 14.48 -10.33
CA VAL A 178 -20.79 15.37 -9.16
C VAL A 178 -19.69 16.44 -9.11
N GLY A 179 -18.67 16.37 -9.98
CA GLY A 179 -17.58 17.35 -10.06
C GLY A 179 -16.26 16.88 -9.45
N LYS A 180 -16.02 15.56 -9.31
CA LYS A 180 -14.78 15.03 -8.73
C LYS A 180 -13.54 15.39 -9.55
N SER A 181 -13.56 15.10 -10.86
CA SER A 181 -12.43 15.34 -11.76
C SER A 181 -12.17 16.84 -11.96
N GLU A 182 -13.23 17.65 -12.04
CA GLU A 182 -13.14 19.11 -12.12
C GLU A 182 -12.49 19.69 -10.84
N ALA A 183 -12.88 19.21 -9.67
CA ALA A 183 -12.26 19.61 -8.41
C ALA A 183 -10.79 19.20 -8.34
N ALA A 184 -10.43 18.01 -8.83
CA ALA A 184 -9.05 17.55 -8.90
C ALA A 184 -8.18 18.45 -9.79
N ILE A 185 -8.65 18.82 -10.98
CA ILE A 185 -7.92 19.72 -11.88
C ILE A 185 -7.77 21.12 -11.27
N GLU A 186 -8.78 21.62 -10.59
CA GLU A 186 -8.67 22.90 -9.88
C GLU A 186 -7.62 22.82 -8.76
N LEU A 187 -7.57 21.72 -8.01
CA LEU A 187 -6.53 21.47 -7.00
C LEU A 187 -5.13 21.38 -7.62
N VAL A 188 -4.99 20.70 -8.76
CA VAL A 188 -3.71 20.63 -9.50
C VAL A 188 -3.25 22.05 -9.94
N LYS A 189 -4.15 22.87 -10.48
CA LYS A 189 -3.85 24.27 -10.83
C LYS A 189 -3.41 25.11 -9.63
N ARG A 190 -3.81 24.73 -8.44
CA ARG A 190 -3.44 25.38 -7.17
C ARG A 190 -2.16 24.83 -6.55
N GLY A 191 -1.48 23.88 -7.25
CA GLY A 191 -0.18 23.33 -6.84
C GLY A 191 -0.23 22.01 -6.07
N HIS A 192 -1.40 21.37 -6.02
CA HIS A 192 -1.55 20.03 -5.44
C HIS A 192 -1.28 18.96 -6.50
N ARG A 193 -1.22 17.69 -6.11
CA ARG A 193 -0.81 16.60 -6.99
C ARG A 193 -1.94 15.59 -7.21
N LEU A 194 -2.18 15.23 -8.47
CA LEU A 194 -3.07 14.14 -8.83
C LEU A 194 -2.36 12.80 -8.64
N VAL A 195 -3.06 11.85 -8.02
CA VAL A 195 -2.60 10.45 -7.91
C VAL A 195 -3.41 9.55 -8.84
N ALA A 196 -4.74 9.66 -8.80
CA ALA A 196 -5.62 8.86 -9.63
C ALA A 196 -6.92 9.59 -9.92
N ASP A 197 -7.49 9.38 -11.11
CA ASP A 197 -8.85 9.78 -11.49
C ASP A 197 -9.61 8.57 -12.03
N ASP A 198 -10.94 8.57 -11.84
CA ASP A 198 -11.91 7.54 -12.23
C ASP A 198 -11.74 6.20 -11.47
N ALA A 199 -10.57 5.63 -11.39
CA ALA A 199 -10.29 4.40 -10.64
C ALA A 199 -9.10 4.57 -9.70
N VAL A 200 -9.32 4.30 -8.42
CA VAL A 200 -8.28 4.28 -7.39
C VAL A 200 -8.06 2.84 -6.92
N GLU A 201 -6.88 2.29 -7.19
CA GLU A 201 -6.45 1.02 -6.61
C GLU A 201 -5.95 1.28 -5.19
N ILE A 202 -6.64 0.74 -4.19
CA ILE A 202 -6.34 0.92 -2.78
C ILE A 202 -5.72 -0.35 -2.25
N LYS A 203 -4.50 -0.27 -1.69
CA LYS A 203 -3.73 -1.35 -1.07
C LYS A 203 -3.71 -1.18 0.43
N ARG A 204 -3.97 -2.26 1.18
CA ARG A 204 -3.78 -2.29 2.63
C ARG A 204 -2.37 -2.76 2.95
N VAL A 205 -1.44 -1.83 3.11
CA VAL A 205 0.00 -2.13 3.32
C VAL A 205 0.35 -2.41 4.79
N SER A 206 -0.54 -2.08 5.73
CA SER A 206 -0.40 -2.42 7.15
C SER A 206 -1.77 -2.48 7.83
N ASN A 207 -1.77 -2.75 9.15
CA ASN A 207 -3.01 -2.74 9.95
C ASN A 207 -3.64 -1.35 10.10
N HIS A 208 -2.91 -0.28 9.75
CA HIS A 208 -3.35 1.10 9.94
C HIS A 208 -3.15 1.98 8.68
N THR A 209 -2.65 1.41 7.58
CA THR A 209 -2.26 2.21 6.42
C THR A 209 -2.88 1.70 5.13
N LEU A 210 -3.60 2.58 4.45
CA LEU A 210 -4.04 2.40 3.07
C LEU A 210 -3.21 3.29 2.16
N VAL A 211 -2.79 2.74 1.03
CA VAL A 211 -2.10 3.47 -0.04
C VAL A 211 -2.92 3.35 -1.32
N GLY A 212 -3.16 4.48 -1.95
CA GLY A 212 -3.85 4.54 -3.23
C GLY A 212 -2.92 4.83 -4.39
N SER A 213 -3.23 4.27 -5.55
CA SER A 213 -2.55 4.50 -6.83
C SER A 213 -3.54 4.46 -7.99
N SER A 214 -3.13 4.96 -9.14
CA SER A 214 -3.85 4.75 -10.39
C SER A 214 -3.47 3.41 -11.01
N PRO A 215 -4.41 2.65 -11.64
CA PRO A 215 -4.06 1.59 -12.56
C PRO A 215 -3.12 2.12 -13.67
N ASP A 216 -2.11 1.31 -14.05
CA ASP A 216 -1.05 1.76 -14.97
C ASP A 216 -1.58 2.31 -16.31
N ILE A 217 -2.64 1.68 -16.84
CA ILE A 217 -3.21 2.02 -18.16
C ILE A 217 -3.87 3.41 -18.21
N ILE A 218 -4.33 3.94 -17.07
CA ILE A 218 -4.99 5.26 -16.97
C ILE A 218 -4.19 6.25 -16.13
N ARG A 219 -2.95 5.91 -15.78
CA ARG A 219 -2.11 6.75 -14.94
C ARG A 219 -1.90 8.12 -15.57
N HIS A 220 -2.16 9.19 -14.79
CA HIS A 220 -2.06 10.61 -15.14
C HIS A 220 -3.13 11.12 -16.11
N PHE A 221 -4.03 10.26 -16.59
CA PHE A 221 -5.15 10.69 -17.43
C PHE A 221 -6.36 11.09 -16.58
N VAL A 222 -7.06 12.13 -17.04
CA VAL A 222 -8.31 12.64 -16.45
C VAL A 222 -9.32 12.85 -17.55
N GLU A 223 -10.58 12.41 -17.32
CA GLU A 223 -11.68 12.71 -18.24
C GLU A 223 -12.44 13.95 -17.76
N LEU A 224 -12.48 14.98 -18.60
CA LEU A 224 -13.25 16.20 -18.38
C LEU A 224 -14.39 16.32 -19.39
N ARG A 225 -15.62 16.42 -18.88
CA ARG A 225 -16.79 16.56 -19.75
C ARG A 225 -16.71 17.82 -20.60
N GLY A 226 -16.90 17.68 -21.92
CA GLY A 226 -16.82 18.77 -22.88
C GLY A 226 -15.41 19.06 -23.41
N ILE A 227 -14.36 18.50 -22.80
CA ILE A 227 -12.96 18.60 -23.24
C ILE A 227 -12.47 17.27 -23.76
N GLY A 228 -12.81 16.16 -23.05
CA GLY A 228 -12.33 14.81 -23.32
C GLY A 228 -11.25 14.38 -22.35
N ILE A 229 -10.37 13.47 -22.80
CA ILE A 229 -9.28 12.91 -21.98
C ILE A 229 -8.06 13.83 -22.11
N ILE A 230 -7.51 14.22 -20.97
CA ILE A 230 -6.28 15.01 -20.87
C ILE A 230 -5.20 14.25 -20.11
N ASP A 231 -3.93 14.48 -20.45
CA ASP A 231 -2.77 14.01 -19.71
C ASP A 231 -2.28 15.13 -18.78
N VAL A 232 -2.52 14.97 -17.48
CA VAL A 232 -2.19 15.98 -16.46
C VAL A 232 -0.69 16.19 -16.36
N LYS A 233 0.10 15.14 -16.47
CA LYS A 233 1.57 15.21 -16.44
C LYS A 233 2.12 16.03 -17.60
N ASN A 234 1.56 15.86 -18.81
CA ASN A 234 2.01 16.58 -19.98
C ASN A 234 1.56 18.06 -19.98
N ILE A 235 0.38 18.36 -19.42
CA ILE A 235 -0.15 19.73 -19.38
C ILE A 235 0.45 20.55 -18.23
N PHE A 236 0.57 19.97 -17.02
CA PHE A 236 0.94 20.70 -15.80
C PHE A 236 2.34 20.35 -15.29
N GLY A 237 3.03 19.39 -15.92
CA GLY A 237 4.38 18.94 -15.54
C GLY A 237 4.42 17.83 -14.51
N MET A 238 5.62 17.28 -14.30
CA MET A 238 5.88 16.19 -13.35
C MET A 238 5.48 16.50 -11.89
N GLY A 239 5.58 17.76 -11.49
CA GLY A 239 5.22 18.19 -10.14
C GLY A 239 3.71 18.15 -9.85
N ALA A 240 2.88 18.02 -10.88
CA ALA A 240 1.43 17.97 -10.76
C ALA A 240 0.86 16.57 -10.51
N VAL A 241 1.70 15.54 -10.58
CA VAL A 241 1.29 14.14 -10.44
C VAL A 241 2.14 13.42 -9.38
N LYS A 242 1.60 12.32 -8.87
CA LYS A 242 2.27 11.42 -7.92
C LYS A 242 1.78 10.00 -8.17
N ASP A 243 2.67 9.01 -8.11
CA ASP A 243 2.31 7.62 -8.44
C ASP A 243 1.49 6.95 -7.33
N THR A 244 1.81 7.23 -6.07
CA THR A 244 1.14 6.62 -4.91
C THR A 244 1.00 7.64 -3.78
N GLU A 245 -0.08 7.53 -2.98
CA GLU A 245 -0.27 8.35 -1.78
C GLU A 245 -1.00 7.58 -0.69
N GLY A 246 -0.66 7.86 0.58
CA GLY A 246 -1.41 7.37 1.73
C GLY A 246 -2.81 7.99 1.78
N ILE A 247 -3.85 7.20 2.10
CA ILE A 247 -5.20 7.74 2.23
C ILE A 247 -5.42 8.20 3.67
N ASN A 248 -5.42 9.52 3.87
CA ASN A 248 -5.54 10.14 5.19
C ASN A 248 -6.97 10.60 5.51
N MET A 249 -7.77 10.88 4.48
CA MET A 249 -9.14 11.36 4.62
C MET A 249 -9.98 10.96 3.40
N ILE A 250 -11.28 10.76 3.62
CA ILE A 250 -12.27 10.52 2.56
C ILE A 250 -13.24 11.69 2.52
N ILE A 251 -13.50 12.20 1.32
CA ILE A 251 -14.51 13.23 1.09
C ILE A 251 -15.60 12.64 0.19
N HIS A 252 -16.83 12.60 0.70
CA HIS A 252 -18.00 12.25 -0.07
C HIS A 252 -18.62 13.52 -0.68
N LEU A 253 -18.54 13.68 -2.00
CA LEU A 253 -19.27 14.73 -2.71
C LEU A 253 -20.68 14.25 -3.00
N GLU A 254 -21.65 15.00 -2.55
CA GLU A 254 -23.08 14.70 -2.71
C GLU A 254 -23.81 15.90 -3.31
N GLN A 255 -24.68 15.69 -4.29
CA GLN A 255 -25.54 16.78 -4.76
C GLN A 255 -26.41 17.28 -3.62
N TRP A 256 -26.57 18.60 -3.54
CA TRP A 256 -27.41 19.21 -2.50
C TRP A 256 -28.80 18.64 -2.52
N GLN A 257 -29.29 18.22 -1.35
CA GLN A 257 -30.66 17.75 -1.15
C GLN A 257 -31.41 18.70 -0.23
N ASP A 258 -32.56 19.24 -0.72
CA ASP A 258 -33.40 20.10 0.11
C ASP A 258 -34.01 19.29 1.25
N GLY A 259 -33.95 19.86 2.46
CA GLY A 259 -34.44 19.19 3.68
C GLY A 259 -33.42 18.27 4.37
N LYS A 260 -32.29 17.89 3.74
CA LYS A 260 -31.24 17.13 4.42
C LYS A 260 -30.42 18.07 5.31
N GLN A 261 -30.24 17.68 6.57
CA GLN A 261 -29.36 18.40 7.48
C GLN A 261 -27.92 17.96 7.23
N TYR A 262 -27.05 18.91 6.96
CA TYR A 262 -25.59 18.71 6.86
C TYR A 262 -24.92 19.22 8.13
N ASP A 263 -23.93 18.48 8.62
CA ASP A 263 -23.15 18.94 9.79
C ASP A 263 -22.51 20.31 9.50
N ARG A 264 -22.75 21.26 10.41
CA ARG A 264 -22.21 22.63 10.35
C ARG A 264 -21.10 22.88 11.37
N LEU A 265 -21.06 22.07 12.42
CA LEU A 265 -20.18 22.32 13.56
C LEU A 265 -18.91 21.47 13.50
N GLY A 266 -18.94 20.34 12.82
CA GLY A 266 -17.81 19.42 12.72
C GLY A 266 -17.40 18.82 14.08
N MET A 267 -18.37 18.70 15.01
CA MET A 267 -18.14 18.15 16.34
C MET A 267 -18.14 16.63 16.35
N VAL A 268 -18.82 16.01 15.40
CA VAL A 268 -18.88 14.56 15.27
C VAL A 268 -17.92 14.13 14.19
N ASP A 269 -16.97 13.25 14.55
CA ASP A 269 -16.06 12.66 13.58
C ASP A 269 -16.74 11.48 12.90
N GLU A 270 -16.86 11.56 11.58
CA GLU A 270 -17.35 10.47 10.72
C GLU A 270 -16.17 9.65 10.21
N TYR A 271 -16.41 8.36 10.00
CA TYR A 271 -15.39 7.43 9.47
C TYR A 271 -15.99 6.54 8.38
N THR A 272 -15.20 6.30 7.35
CA THR A 272 -15.52 5.32 6.31
C THR A 272 -14.57 4.13 6.43
N ASN A 273 -15.14 2.91 6.51
CA ASN A 273 -14.35 1.68 6.58
C ASN A 273 -13.92 1.23 5.18
N ILE A 274 -12.61 1.08 4.97
CA ILE A 274 -12.05 0.45 3.78
C ILE A 274 -11.13 -0.68 4.22
N MET A 275 -11.43 -1.91 3.81
CA MET A 275 -10.67 -3.13 4.12
C MET A 275 -10.30 -3.28 5.62
N GLY A 276 -11.25 -2.93 6.52
CA GLY A 276 -11.08 -3.03 7.97
C GLY A 276 -10.36 -1.85 8.62
N ILE A 277 -9.98 -0.81 7.87
CA ILE A 277 -9.39 0.42 8.40
C ILE A 277 -10.42 1.55 8.34
N ASN A 278 -10.62 2.22 9.47
CA ASN A 278 -11.51 3.37 9.59
C ASN A 278 -10.74 4.66 9.25
N ILE A 279 -11.09 5.29 8.14
CA ILE A 279 -10.49 6.54 7.67
C ILE A 279 -11.44 7.69 8.00
N PRO A 280 -10.95 8.81 8.58
CA PRO A 280 -11.77 10.01 8.78
C PRO A 280 -12.47 10.42 7.49
N SER A 281 -13.75 10.72 7.58
CA SER A 281 -14.54 11.11 6.41
C SER A 281 -15.44 12.29 6.69
N LEU A 282 -15.81 13.00 5.64
CA LEU A 282 -16.85 14.03 5.70
C LEU A 282 -17.64 14.07 4.39
N THR A 283 -18.89 14.56 4.49
CA THR A 283 -19.78 14.75 3.35
C THR A 283 -19.87 16.22 2.99
N ILE A 284 -19.48 16.58 1.77
CA ILE A 284 -19.57 17.95 1.24
C ILE A 284 -20.73 18.04 0.24
N PRO A 285 -21.77 18.83 0.57
CA PRO A 285 -22.85 19.08 -0.38
C PRO A 285 -22.39 20.02 -1.50
N VAL A 286 -22.61 19.59 -2.73
CA VAL A 286 -22.28 20.34 -3.95
C VAL A 286 -23.46 21.20 -4.38
N LYS A 287 -23.24 22.51 -4.50
CA LYS A 287 -24.18 23.49 -5.07
C LYS A 287 -23.47 24.32 -6.13
N PRO A 288 -24.19 24.80 -7.15
CA PRO A 288 -23.64 25.79 -8.09
C PRO A 288 -23.06 27.00 -7.35
N GLY A 289 -21.89 27.46 -7.79
CA GLY A 289 -21.18 28.61 -7.21
C GLY A 289 -20.27 28.29 -5.99
N ARG A 290 -20.23 27.06 -5.50
CA ARG A 290 -19.28 26.65 -4.47
C ARG A 290 -17.92 26.25 -5.09
N ASN A 291 -16.83 26.81 -4.59
CA ASN A 291 -15.51 26.36 -4.98
C ASN A 291 -15.11 25.13 -4.15
N LEU A 292 -15.22 23.95 -4.76
CA LEU A 292 -14.93 22.67 -4.10
C LEU A 292 -13.46 22.56 -3.73
N ALA A 293 -12.54 23.05 -4.54
CA ALA A 293 -11.11 22.97 -4.30
C ALA A 293 -10.73 23.68 -2.98
N ILE A 294 -11.24 24.91 -2.75
CA ILE A 294 -11.01 25.63 -1.48
C ILE A 294 -11.57 24.83 -0.29
N ILE A 295 -12.74 24.26 -0.42
CA ILE A 295 -13.36 23.50 0.66
C ILE A 295 -12.53 22.24 0.99
N ILE A 296 -12.02 21.56 -0.04
CA ILE A 296 -11.16 20.39 0.09
C ILE A 296 -9.83 20.76 0.75
N GLU A 297 -9.20 21.88 0.32
CA GLU A 297 -7.98 22.39 0.95
C GLU A 297 -8.16 22.64 2.45
N VAL A 298 -9.23 23.34 2.82
CA VAL A 298 -9.52 23.64 4.23
C VAL A 298 -9.84 22.35 5.01
N ALA A 299 -10.56 21.41 4.42
CA ALA A 299 -10.85 20.12 5.02
C ALA A 299 -9.57 19.32 5.30
N ALA A 300 -8.64 19.28 4.35
CA ALA A 300 -7.34 18.62 4.51
C ALA A 300 -6.53 19.25 5.66
N MET A 301 -6.44 20.58 5.69
CA MET A 301 -5.74 21.30 6.75
C MET A 301 -6.38 21.07 8.14
N ASN A 302 -7.71 21.11 8.21
CA ASN A 302 -8.44 20.88 9.45
C ASN A 302 -8.27 19.44 9.96
N ASN A 303 -8.32 18.45 9.07
CA ASN A 303 -8.05 17.04 9.39
C ASN A 303 -6.64 16.87 9.97
N ARG A 304 -5.64 17.52 9.37
CA ARG A 304 -4.27 17.51 9.86
C ARG A 304 -4.17 18.12 11.26
N GLN A 305 -4.83 19.25 11.52
CA GLN A 305 -4.87 19.87 12.84
C GLN A 305 -5.51 18.96 13.89
N LYS A 306 -6.65 18.33 13.57
CA LYS A 306 -7.29 17.34 14.46
C LYS A 306 -6.35 16.19 14.80
N ARG A 307 -5.61 15.65 13.84
CA ARG A 307 -4.60 14.60 14.06
C ARG A 307 -3.43 15.08 14.95
N MET A 308 -3.11 16.36 14.92
CA MET A 308 -2.11 16.99 15.81
C MET A 308 -2.67 17.34 17.21
N GLY A 309 -3.94 17.01 17.48
CA GLY A 309 -4.58 17.21 18.79
C GLY A 309 -5.39 18.51 18.94
N TYR A 310 -5.51 19.34 17.89
CA TYR A 310 -6.30 20.55 17.94
C TYR A 310 -7.62 20.40 17.17
N ASN A 311 -8.75 20.58 17.87
CA ASN A 311 -10.08 20.59 17.27
C ASN A 311 -10.77 21.93 17.56
N ALA A 312 -10.91 22.77 16.52
CA ALA A 312 -11.49 24.11 16.64
C ALA A 312 -12.95 24.10 17.13
N ALA A 313 -13.73 23.09 16.75
CA ALA A 313 -15.14 22.96 17.18
C ALA A 313 -15.23 22.66 18.68
N VAL A 314 -14.38 21.78 19.20
CA VAL A 314 -14.30 21.47 20.63
C VAL A 314 -13.80 22.67 21.40
N GLU A 315 -12.78 23.35 20.91
CA GLU A 315 -12.25 24.57 21.54
C GLU A 315 -13.32 25.69 21.65
N LEU A 316 -14.05 25.93 20.56
CA LEU A 316 -15.13 26.91 20.56
C LEU A 316 -16.24 26.52 21.56
N ASN A 317 -16.65 25.25 21.60
CA ASN A 317 -17.63 24.77 22.55
C ASN A 317 -17.19 24.96 24.00
N ASN A 318 -15.94 24.65 24.31
CA ASN A 318 -15.36 24.84 25.65
C ASN A 318 -15.38 26.30 26.06
N ARG A 319 -15.04 27.24 25.17
CA ARG A 319 -15.10 28.68 25.42
C ARG A 319 -16.52 29.17 25.72
N LEU A 320 -17.49 28.70 24.93
CA LEU A 320 -18.91 29.04 25.13
C LEU A 320 -19.41 28.51 26.48
N MET A 321 -19.08 27.27 26.84
CA MET A 321 -19.48 26.68 28.12
C MET A 321 -18.87 27.42 29.32
N ASN A 322 -17.59 27.79 29.22
CA ASN A 322 -16.92 28.57 30.27
C ASN A 322 -17.59 29.96 30.47
N GLN A 323 -17.88 30.67 29.38
CA GLN A 323 -18.57 31.95 29.41
C GLN A 323 -19.98 31.86 30.02
N LEU A 324 -20.73 30.81 29.67
CA LEU A 324 -22.06 30.55 30.24
C LEU A 324 -21.97 30.24 31.74
N SER A 325 -20.98 29.48 32.19
CA SER A 325 -20.77 29.15 33.60
C SER A 325 -20.38 30.40 34.44
N GLU A 326 -19.58 31.30 33.87
CA GLU A 326 -19.25 32.58 34.51
C GLU A 326 -20.47 33.49 34.67
N GLN A 327 -21.35 33.55 33.68
CA GLN A 327 -22.59 34.33 33.72
C GLN A 327 -23.65 33.78 34.70
N LEU A 328 -23.63 32.46 35.00
CA LEU A 328 -24.57 31.83 35.94
C LEU A 328 -24.08 31.93 37.40
N ASN A 329 -22.79 32.18 37.62
CA ASN A 329 -22.17 32.25 38.95
C ASN A 329 -21.87 33.69 39.42
N GLY A 330 -22.15 34.73 38.62
CA GLY A 330 -22.03 36.15 38.93
C GLY A 330 -23.39 36.79 39.03
#